data_34d7d7338a8650066e8f2744a89205e1
#
_entry.id   34d7d7338a8650066e8f2744a89205e1
#
_cell.length_a   1.000
_cell.length_b   1.000
_cell.length_c   1.000
_cell.angle_alpha   90.00
_cell.angle_beta   90.00
_cell.angle_gamma   90.00
#
_symmetry.space_group_name_H-M   'P 1'
#
loop_
_entity.id
_entity.type
_entity.pdbx_description
1 polymer ?
#
loop_
_entity_poly.entity_id
_entity_poly.type
_entity_poly.pdbx_seq_one_letter_code
_entity_poly.pdbx_strand_id
1 'polypeptide(L)'
;MTRILGLSAFHADASAAAVADGRFLAGVEEERFRRVKHWAGFPEQALRFCLDELGGDIGDVAALAVSRQPRAYFLRKALLALSHPRSLRRATGRVRNLAQIQSLEDRVAAAFGRSPRLHPVEHHLAHVASAFFCSPFEEAMCLTVDGFGDFVSTMMAVGRGNSVQVLDRVHFPHSLGLFYSAVTQYLGFPGFGDEYKVMGLAAYGEPTFADKLRQVVPARPDGTFVLDLRYFRHLSEGVDMTWEDGSPEIGRIFTPALEALLGPARRPDEELTQRHKDFAASLQAVYEERFFALVRALQKRTGLSRLALAGGCAMNSLANGRLFANTDVKDVYVQAAAGDAGTSLGAALWVQHVEMGVPRGFVMEHCSWGPRYGEAEIRASLADRFAGSNGRDGVYPDSGPGGGEIRVRAEADEDLLAVETAAAIARGEVVGWYQGRSEWGPRALGNRSIVADPRRGDMKDILNLKIKRRESFRPFAPSVLEERTGDWFTLDYPDPFMIKVYPIRPEKRPLVPAVTHVDGTGRLQTVSQRANPRYWKLIHAFERETGVPMILNTSFNENEPIVNTPGEALDCFLRTRMDRLVLGDVTLTRTE
;
A
#
# COMPACT_ATOMS: atom_id res chain seq x y z
N MET A 1 -19.09 -25.19 -2.60
CA MET A 1 -18.08 -24.16 -2.26
C MET A 1 -17.97 -23.22 -3.44
N THR A 2 -18.36 -21.96 -3.26
CA THR A 2 -18.31 -20.96 -4.35
C THR A 2 -16.93 -20.33 -4.39
N ARG A 3 -16.09 -20.74 -5.35
CA ARG A 3 -14.73 -20.27 -5.54
C ARG A 3 -14.69 -19.16 -6.59
N ILE A 4 -14.09 -18.03 -6.27
CA ILE A 4 -13.94 -16.87 -7.16
C ILE A 4 -12.49 -16.41 -7.19
N LEU A 5 -11.99 -16.18 -8.39
CA LEU A 5 -10.73 -15.47 -8.59
C LEU A 5 -11.04 -14.00 -8.91
N GLY A 6 -10.39 -13.09 -8.20
CA GLY A 6 -10.42 -11.67 -8.47
C GLY A 6 -9.15 -11.21 -9.16
N LEU A 7 -9.27 -10.27 -10.07
CA LEU A 7 -8.17 -9.82 -10.92
C LEU A 7 -8.17 -8.31 -11.10
N SER A 8 -7.00 -7.69 -10.84
CA SER A 8 -6.63 -6.36 -11.32
C SER A 8 -5.54 -6.51 -12.36
N ALA A 9 -5.80 -6.14 -13.61
CA ALA A 9 -4.90 -6.36 -14.73
C ALA A 9 -4.81 -5.14 -15.65
N PHE A 10 -3.65 -4.99 -16.32
CA PHE A 10 -3.37 -3.88 -17.26
C PHE A 10 -3.56 -2.51 -16.62
N HIS A 11 -3.16 -2.42 -15.36
CA HIS A 11 -3.14 -1.24 -14.52
C HIS A 11 -1.96 -1.34 -13.57
N ALA A 12 -1.56 -0.23 -12.93
CA ALA A 12 -0.57 -0.30 -11.87
C ALA A 12 -1.01 -1.26 -10.76
N ASP A 13 -0.04 -1.86 -10.09
CA ASP A 13 -0.28 -2.78 -8.98
C ASP A 13 -1.18 -3.99 -9.37
N ALA A 14 -0.92 -4.55 -10.56
CA ALA A 14 -1.61 -5.74 -11.03
C ALA A 14 -1.54 -6.87 -9.99
N SER A 15 -2.66 -7.53 -9.73
CA SER A 15 -2.82 -8.45 -8.59
C SER A 15 -3.88 -9.50 -8.82
N ALA A 16 -3.86 -10.57 -8.02
CA ALA A 16 -4.92 -11.55 -7.94
C ALA A 16 -5.35 -11.80 -6.49
N ALA A 17 -6.60 -12.24 -6.33
CA ALA A 17 -7.20 -12.60 -5.05
C ALA A 17 -8.05 -13.85 -5.16
N ALA A 18 -7.99 -14.74 -4.17
CA ALA A 18 -8.77 -15.96 -4.04
C ALA A 18 -9.83 -15.79 -2.94
N VAL A 19 -11.08 -15.96 -3.29
CA VAL A 19 -12.22 -15.88 -2.36
C VAL A 19 -13.06 -17.13 -2.46
N ALA A 20 -13.44 -17.71 -1.31
CA ALA A 20 -14.37 -18.83 -1.28
C ALA A 20 -15.37 -18.68 -0.13
N ASP A 21 -16.66 -18.92 -0.40
CA ASP A 21 -17.75 -18.87 0.56
C ASP A 21 -17.75 -17.60 1.45
N GLY A 22 -17.52 -16.43 0.84
CA GLY A 22 -17.48 -15.13 1.51
C GLY A 22 -16.20 -14.83 2.28
N ARG A 23 -15.14 -15.64 2.16
CA ARG A 23 -13.88 -15.50 2.88
C ARG A 23 -12.72 -15.28 1.92
N PHE A 24 -11.86 -14.33 2.24
CA PHE A 24 -10.57 -14.13 1.59
C PHE A 24 -9.61 -15.25 2.01
N LEU A 25 -9.00 -15.93 1.07
CA LEU A 25 -8.07 -17.04 1.31
C LEU A 25 -6.63 -16.68 1.01
N ALA A 26 -6.42 -15.97 -0.10
CA ALA A 26 -5.09 -15.56 -0.53
C ALA A 26 -5.16 -14.37 -1.49
N GLY A 27 -4.09 -13.58 -1.52
CA GLY A 27 -3.92 -12.49 -2.48
C GLY A 27 -2.49 -12.00 -2.54
N VAL A 28 -2.07 -11.57 -3.73
CA VAL A 28 -0.70 -11.10 -3.95
C VAL A 28 -0.63 -10.19 -5.17
N GLU A 29 0.25 -9.19 -5.11
CA GLU A 29 0.62 -8.35 -6.23
C GLU A 29 1.64 -9.08 -7.13
N GLU A 30 1.50 -8.95 -8.44
CA GLU A 30 2.41 -9.55 -9.44
C GLU A 30 3.84 -9.03 -9.29
N GLU A 31 4.03 -7.80 -8.77
CA GLU A 31 5.35 -7.21 -8.49
C GLU A 31 6.22 -8.09 -7.57
N ARG A 32 5.57 -8.87 -6.67
CA ARG A 32 6.27 -9.78 -5.74
C ARG A 32 7.00 -10.90 -6.46
N PHE A 33 6.52 -11.28 -7.63
CA PHE A 33 7.11 -12.32 -8.49
C PHE A 33 8.02 -11.73 -9.57
N ARG A 34 7.56 -10.66 -10.25
CA ARG A 34 8.28 -10.03 -11.37
C ARG A 34 9.46 -9.17 -10.93
N ARG A 35 9.53 -8.81 -9.65
CA ARG A 35 10.57 -7.94 -9.07
C ARG A 35 10.62 -6.54 -9.71
N VAL A 36 9.50 -6.09 -10.24
CA VAL A 36 9.30 -4.75 -10.81
C VAL A 36 8.17 -4.06 -10.05
N LYS A 37 8.48 -2.90 -9.42
CA LYS A 37 7.49 -2.13 -8.65
C LYS A 37 6.33 -1.67 -9.51
N HIS A 38 5.13 -1.69 -8.90
CA HIS A 38 3.90 -1.23 -9.52
C HIS A 38 3.61 -1.96 -10.85
N TRP A 39 4.02 -3.22 -10.98
CA TRP A 39 3.85 -4.00 -12.21
C TRP A 39 2.48 -3.78 -12.85
N ALA A 40 2.48 -3.34 -14.10
CA ALA A 40 1.28 -3.13 -14.90
C ALA A 40 1.28 -4.13 -16.06
N GLY A 41 0.38 -5.10 -16.03
CA GLY A 41 0.31 -6.15 -17.05
C GLY A 41 -0.69 -7.24 -16.65
N PHE A 42 -0.54 -8.42 -17.25
CA PHE A 42 -1.32 -9.60 -16.86
C PHE A 42 -0.68 -10.29 -15.65
N PRO A 43 -1.36 -10.40 -14.48
CA PRO A 43 -0.78 -10.95 -13.26
C PRO A 43 -0.85 -12.49 -13.24
N GLU A 44 -0.12 -13.14 -14.13
CA GLU A 44 -0.16 -14.60 -14.32
C GLU A 44 0.31 -15.36 -13.10
N GLN A 45 1.42 -14.93 -12.48
CA GLN A 45 2.01 -15.65 -11.34
C GLN A 45 1.14 -15.45 -10.08
N ALA A 46 0.62 -14.24 -9.87
CA ALA A 46 -0.33 -13.98 -8.81
C ALA A 46 -1.62 -14.79 -8.97
N LEU A 47 -2.12 -14.91 -10.21
CA LEU A 47 -3.32 -15.71 -10.51
C LEU A 47 -3.06 -17.21 -10.27
N ARG A 48 -1.88 -17.73 -10.65
CA ARG A 48 -1.48 -19.12 -10.41
C ARG A 48 -1.42 -19.41 -8.91
N PHE A 49 -0.74 -18.56 -8.14
CA PHE A 49 -0.69 -18.68 -6.68
C PHE A 49 -2.11 -18.71 -6.06
N CYS A 50 -2.98 -17.77 -6.45
CA CYS A 50 -4.35 -17.73 -5.93
C CYS A 50 -5.18 -18.95 -6.35
N LEU A 51 -4.96 -19.49 -7.55
CA LEU A 51 -5.61 -20.72 -8.00
C LEU A 51 -5.14 -21.93 -7.19
N ASP A 52 -3.85 -22.05 -6.92
CA ASP A 52 -3.29 -23.13 -6.09
C ASP A 52 -3.89 -23.12 -4.67
N GLU A 53 -4.08 -21.94 -4.07
CA GLU A 53 -4.75 -21.77 -2.77
C GLU A 53 -6.25 -22.12 -2.80
N LEU A 54 -6.87 -22.13 -3.98
CA LEU A 54 -8.25 -22.62 -4.20
C LEU A 54 -8.33 -24.12 -4.49
N GLY A 55 -7.19 -24.82 -4.57
CA GLY A 55 -7.14 -26.27 -4.85
C GLY A 55 -6.61 -26.63 -6.26
N GLY A 56 -6.12 -25.65 -7.01
CA GLY A 56 -5.34 -25.83 -8.24
C GLY A 56 -6.12 -26.06 -9.54
N ASP A 57 -7.41 -26.36 -9.51
CA ASP A 57 -8.20 -26.55 -10.74
C ASP A 57 -9.02 -25.31 -11.10
N ILE A 58 -8.67 -24.68 -12.23
CA ILE A 58 -9.41 -23.54 -12.81
C ILE A 58 -10.86 -23.92 -13.13
N GLY A 59 -11.14 -25.19 -13.28
CA GLY A 59 -12.45 -25.75 -13.52
C GLY A 59 -13.43 -25.63 -12.40
N ASP A 60 -12.93 -25.57 -11.20
CA ASP A 60 -13.72 -25.42 -9.99
C ASP A 60 -14.02 -23.95 -9.65
N VAL A 61 -13.45 -23.01 -10.42
CA VAL A 61 -13.68 -21.58 -10.24
C VAL A 61 -14.99 -21.17 -10.91
N ALA A 62 -15.93 -20.71 -10.11
CA ALA A 62 -17.26 -20.32 -10.56
C ALA A 62 -17.25 -19.01 -11.38
N ALA A 63 -16.33 -18.08 -11.06
CA ALA A 63 -16.24 -16.78 -11.73
C ALA A 63 -14.81 -16.21 -11.68
N LEU A 64 -14.46 -15.47 -12.73
CA LEU A 64 -13.31 -14.58 -12.78
C LEU A 64 -13.80 -13.13 -12.66
N ALA A 65 -13.67 -12.51 -11.50
CA ALA A 65 -14.10 -11.15 -11.25
C ALA A 65 -12.97 -10.17 -11.61
N VAL A 66 -13.27 -9.16 -12.43
CA VAL A 66 -12.28 -8.18 -12.90
C VAL A 66 -12.68 -6.78 -12.49
N SER A 67 -11.76 -6.04 -11.88
CA SER A 67 -12.00 -4.68 -11.36
C SER A 67 -12.04 -3.61 -12.45
N ARG A 68 -12.66 -3.92 -13.59
CA ARG A 68 -12.85 -3.01 -14.72
C ARG A 68 -14.14 -3.30 -15.45
N GLN A 69 -14.89 -2.21 -15.72
CA GLN A 69 -16.13 -2.23 -16.51
C GLN A 69 -15.98 -1.30 -17.73
N PRO A 70 -15.43 -1.78 -18.87
CA PRO A 70 -15.12 -0.91 -20.01
C PRO A 70 -16.32 -0.12 -20.56
N ARG A 71 -17.54 -0.71 -20.44
CA ARG A 71 -18.80 -0.10 -20.89
C ARG A 71 -19.37 0.93 -19.92
N ALA A 72 -18.84 1.03 -18.69
CA ALA A 72 -19.30 2.01 -17.71
C ALA A 72 -19.18 3.43 -18.28
N TYR A 73 -20.22 4.23 -18.09
CA TYR A 73 -20.29 5.65 -18.49
C TYR A 73 -20.07 5.92 -19.98
N PHE A 74 -20.43 4.98 -20.87
CA PHE A 74 -20.20 5.08 -22.31
C PHE A 74 -20.70 6.40 -22.91
N LEU A 75 -21.93 6.85 -22.56
CA LEU A 75 -22.49 8.11 -23.05
C LEU A 75 -21.64 9.33 -22.63
N ARG A 76 -21.19 9.37 -21.38
CA ARG A 76 -20.31 10.47 -20.90
C ARG A 76 -18.96 10.47 -21.61
N LYS A 77 -18.38 9.28 -21.83
CA LYS A 77 -17.14 9.11 -22.60
C LYS A 77 -17.29 9.60 -24.03
N ALA A 78 -18.41 9.25 -24.68
CA ALA A 78 -18.71 9.67 -26.05
C ALA A 78 -18.90 11.19 -26.15
N LEU A 79 -19.68 11.80 -25.26
CA LEU A 79 -19.88 13.26 -25.20
C LEU A 79 -18.56 14.01 -25.01
N LEU A 80 -17.71 13.52 -24.10
CA LEU A 80 -16.39 14.12 -23.86
C LEU A 80 -15.49 14.00 -25.10
N ALA A 81 -15.49 12.87 -25.77
CA ALA A 81 -14.74 12.63 -26.98
C ALA A 81 -15.15 13.59 -28.11
N LEU A 82 -16.44 13.85 -28.25
CA LEU A 82 -16.99 14.81 -29.24
C LEU A 82 -16.62 16.26 -28.90
N SER A 83 -16.64 16.63 -27.60
CA SER A 83 -16.31 18.00 -27.17
C SER A 83 -14.80 18.31 -27.15
N HIS A 84 -13.94 17.28 -27.05
CA HIS A 84 -12.49 17.43 -26.96
C HIS A 84 -11.73 16.51 -27.95
N PRO A 85 -11.84 16.70 -29.24
CA PRO A 85 -11.29 15.78 -30.25
C PRO A 85 -9.75 15.68 -30.22
N ARG A 86 -9.05 16.69 -29.66
CA ARG A 86 -7.58 16.65 -29.51
C ARG A 86 -7.13 15.63 -28.47
N SER A 87 -7.94 15.36 -27.43
CA SER A 87 -7.65 14.34 -26.42
C SER A 87 -7.73 12.92 -26.98
N LEU A 88 -8.46 12.71 -28.09
CA LEU A 88 -8.56 11.41 -28.78
C LEU A 88 -7.28 11.01 -29.50
N ARG A 89 -6.46 11.96 -29.96
CA ARG A 89 -5.21 11.66 -30.71
C ARG A 89 -4.18 10.90 -29.86
N ARG A 90 -4.25 11.01 -28.51
CA ARG A 90 -3.42 10.26 -27.55
C ARG A 90 -4.19 9.12 -26.85
N ALA A 91 -5.38 8.79 -27.35
CA ALA A 91 -6.20 7.70 -26.80
C ALA A 91 -5.75 6.29 -27.24
N THR A 92 -4.69 6.17 -28.05
CA THR A 92 -4.20 4.88 -28.56
C THR A 92 -3.89 3.89 -27.43
N GLY A 93 -3.23 4.35 -26.36
CA GLY A 93 -3.00 3.52 -25.16
C GLY A 93 -4.29 3.05 -24.48
N ARG A 94 -5.33 3.89 -24.47
CA ARG A 94 -6.64 3.53 -23.87
C ARG A 94 -7.40 2.51 -24.72
N VAL A 95 -7.33 2.63 -26.06
CA VAL A 95 -7.91 1.67 -27.00
C VAL A 95 -7.19 0.32 -26.88
N ARG A 96 -5.87 0.34 -26.77
CA ARG A 96 -5.06 -0.86 -26.58
C ARG A 96 -5.38 -1.56 -25.27
N ASN A 97 -5.47 -0.81 -24.15
CA ASN A 97 -5.91 -1.35 -22.86
C ASN A 97 -7.31 -1.97 -22.93
N LEU A 98 -8.24 -1.36 -23.67
CA LEU A 98 -9.57 -1.91 -23.86
C LEU A 98 -9.52 -3.27 -24.58
N ALA A 99 -8.70 -3.36 -25.65
CA ALA A 99 -8.49 -4.61 -26.38
C ALA A 99 -7.84 -5.69 -25.49
N GLN A 100 -6.88 -5.31 -24.63
CA GLN A 100 -6.25 -6.24 -23.68
C GLN A 100 -7.25 -6.80 -22.65
N ILE A 101 -8.16 -5.97 -22.15
CA ILE A 101 -9.21 -6.42 -21.22
C ILE A 101 -10.22 -7.34 -21.96
N GLN A 102 -10.54 -7.05 -23.21
CA GLN A 102 -11.41 -7.91 -24.02
C GLN A 102 -10.76 -9.27 -24.34
N SER A 103 -9.42 -9.33 -24.41
CA SER A 103 -8.67 -10.58 -24.62
C SER A 103 -8.31 -11.32 -23.33
N LEU A 104 -8.84 -10.88 -22.16
CA LEU A 104 -8.47 -11.43 -20.85
C LEU A 104 -8.87 -12.91 -20.70
N GLU A 105 -10.09 -13.28 -21.18
CA GLU A 105 -10.54 -14.67 -21.19
C GLU A 105 -9.61 -15.56 -22.01
N ASP A 106 -9.17 -15.08 -23.18
CA ASP A 106 -8.23 -15.81 -24.05
C ASP A 106 -6.86 -15.97 -23.37
N ARG A 107 -6.37 -14.96 -22.67
CA ARG A 107 -5.11 -15.05 -21.92
C ARG A 107 -5.18 -16.01 -20.75
N VAL A 108 -6.28 -15.98 -19.99
CA VAL A 108 -6.51 -16.95 -18.91
C VAL A 108 -6.64 -18.37 -19.49
N ALA A 109 -7.36 -18.54 -20.58
CA ALA A 109 -7.48 -19.82 -21.26
C ALA A 109 -6.12 -20.33 -21.78
N ALA A 110 -5.27 -19.46 -22.33
CA ALA A 110 -3.94 -19.80 -22.78
C ALA A 110 -3.00 -20.23 -21.63
N ALA A 111 -3.09 -19.56 -20.47
CA ALA A 111 -2.24 -19.83 -19.31
C ALA A 111 -2.69 -21.05 -18.48
N PHE A 112 -4.02 -21.34 -18.45
CA PHE A 112 -4.61 -22.33 -17.54
C PHE A 112 -5.48 -23.39 -18.26
N GLY A 113 -5.50 -23.40 -19.61
CA GLY A 113 -6.23 -24.37 -20.43
C GLY A 113 -7.68 -23.97 -20.70
N ARG A 114 -8.30 -23.20 -19.81
CA ARG A 114 -9.66 -22.63 -19.96
C ARG A 114 -9.81 -21.35 -19.14
N SER A 115 -10.84 -20.55 -19.40
CA SER A 115 -11.22 -19.40 -18.59
C SER A 115 -12.57 -19.63 -17.92
N PRO A 116 -12.72 -19.32 -16.62
CA PRO A 116 -14.02 -19.16 -15.99
C PRO A 116 -14.78 -17.99 -16.64
N ARG A 117 -16.09 -17.91 -16.38
CA ARG A 117 -16.90 -16.78 -16.83
C ARG A 117 -16.38 -15.47 -16.25
N LEU A 118 -16.16 -14.48 -17.12
CA LEU A 118 -15.72 -13.15 -16.75
C LEU A 118 -16.88 -12.32 -16.16
N HIS A 119 -16.65 -11.72 -14.98
CA HIS A 119 -17.55 -10.78 -14.31
C HIS A 119 -16.87 -9.41 -14.18
N PRO A 120 -17.14 -8.46 -15.08
CA PRO A 120 -16.62 -7.11 -14.98
C PRO A 120 -17.30 -6.33 -13.85
N VAL A 121 -16.52 -5.81 -12.91
CA VAL A 121 -16.98 -4.96 -11.81
C VAL A 121 -16.44 -3.54 -12.03
N GLU A 122 -17.27 -2.51 -11.88
CA GLU A 122 -16.84 -1.11 -11.98
C GLU A 122 -15.77 -0.84 -10.94
N HIS A 123 -14.69 -0.17 -11.37
CA HIS A 123 -13.46 0.01 -10.58
C HIS A 123 -13.70 0.54 -9.16
N HIS A 124 -14.49 1.61 -9.03
CA HIS A 124 -14.80 2.17 -7.70
C HIS A 124 -15.75 1.30 -6.87
N LEU A 125 -16.61 0.50 -7.49
CA LEU A 125 -17.38 -0.52 -6.77
C LEU A 125 -16.46 -1.62 -6.22
N ALA A 126 -15.41 -2.00 -6.98
CA ALA A 126 -14.40 -2.92 -6.47
C ALA A 126 -13.63 -2.31 -5.27
N HIS A 127 -13.25 -1.03 -5.32
CA HIS A 127 -12.68 -0.35 -4.17
C HIS A 127 -13.63 -0.33 -2.96
N VAL A 128 -14.91 0.04 -3.15
CA VAL A 128 -15.93 0.02 -2.07
C VAL A 128 -16.05 -1.37 -1.47
N ALA A 129 -16.15 -2.40 -2.32
CA ALA A 129 -16.27 -3.78 -1.88
C ALA A 129 -15.05 -4.26 -1.09
N SER A 130 -13.84 -3.90 -1.53
CA SER A 130 -12.60 -4.27 -0.85
C SER A 130 -12.50 -3.70 0.58
N ALA A 131 -13.02 -2.49 0.81
CA ALA A 131 -13.04 -1.89 2.13
C ALA A 131 -14.25 -2.36 2.95
N PHE A 132 -15.45 -2.23 2.41
CA PHE A 132 -16.67 -2.48 3.17
C PHE A 132 -16.83 -3.95 3.56
N PHE A 133 -16.65 -4.89 2.63
CA PHE A 133 -16.82 -6.32 2.92
C PHE A 133 -15.69 -6.93 3.74
N CYS A 134 -14.53 -6.26 3.84
CA CYS A 134 -13.44 -6.66 4.75
C CYS A 134 -13.52 -5.96 6.10
N SER A 135 -14.38 -4.94 6.27
CA SER A 135 -14.54 -4.21 7.52
C SER A 135 -15.41 -4.97 8.53
N PRO A 136 -15.31 -4.64 9.85
CA PRO A 136 -16.20 -5.19 10.86
C PRO A 136 -17.61 -4.54 10.86
N PHE A 137 -17.89 -3.62 9.92
CA PHE A 137 -19.10 -2.81 9.96
C PHE A 137 -20.25 -3.48 9.22
N GLU A 138 -21.39 -3.69 9.89
CA GLU A 138 -22.62 -4.15 9.25
C GLU A 138 -23.23 -3.03 8.38
N GLU A 139 -23.09 -1.79 8.80
CA GLU A 139 -23.46 -0.59 8.05
C GLU A 139 -22.37 0.46 8.16
N ALA A 140 -21.99 1.08 7.03
CA ALA A 140 -20.98 2.14 6.99
C ALA A 140 -21.16 3.08 5.79
N MET A 141 -20.68 4.30 5.94
CA MET A 141 -20.29 5.15 4.83
C MET A 141 -19.12 4.49 4.08
N CYS A 142 -19.17 4.53 2.77
CA CYS A 142 -18.08 4.04 1.92
C CYS A 142 -17.58 5.22 1.07
N LEU A 143 -16.30 5.52 1.18
CA LEU A 143 -15.66 6.56 0.38
C LEU A 143 -14.46 5.97 -0.35
N THR A 144 -14.41 6.20 -1.66
CA THR A 144 -13.21 5.90 -2.44
C THR A 144 -12.68 7.16 -3.08
N VAL A 145 -11.38 7.40 -2.96
CA VAL A 145 -10.70 8.55 -3.58
C VAL A 145 -9.45 8.04 -4.27
N ASP A 146 -9.36 8.29 -5.59
CA ASP A 146 -8.33 7.70 -6.42
C ASP A 146 -7.86 8.64 -7.54
N GLY A 147 -6.91 8.17 -8.36
CA GLY A 147 -6.56 8.79 -9.64
C GLY A 147 -7.76 8.75 -10.57
N PHE A 148 -7.90 7.67 -11.31
CA PHE A 148 -9.08 7.39 -12.16
C PHE A 148 -9.22 5.88 -12.41
N GLY A 149 -10.45 5.37 -12.26
CA GLY A 149 -10.85 4.07 -12.76
C GLY A 149 -12.25 4.14 -13.38
N ASP A 150 -12.43 3.55 -14.56
CA ASP A 150 -13.72 3.53 -15.29
C ASP A 150 -14.43 4.89 -15.42
N PHE A 151 -13.66 6.00 -15.56
CA PHE A 151 -14.17 7.36 -15.69
C PHE A 151 -14.64 8.05 -14.40
N VAL A 152 -14.33 7.45 -13.24
CA VAL A 152 -14.60 7.99 -11.91
C VAL A 152 -13.29 8.19 -11.15
N SER A 153 -13.24 9.16 -10.24
CA SER A 153 -12.11 9.42 -9.35
C SER A 153 -12.49 9.37 -7.88
N THR A 154 -13.79 9.55 -7.58
CA THR A 154 -14.29 9.50 -6.21
C THR A 154 -15.69 8.92 -6.22
N MET A 155 -15.99 8.01 -5.30
CA MET A 155 -17.32 7.46 -5.10
C MET A 155 -17.73 7.58 -3.64
N MET A 156 -18.94 8.06 -3.42
CA MET A 156 -19.62 8.10 -2.13
C MET A 156 -20.74 7.07 -2.12
N ALA A 157 -20.74 6.16 -1.17
CA ALA A 157 -21.75 5.11 -1.06
C ALA A 157 -22.09 4.79 0.40
N VAL A 158 -23.12 3.98 0.59
CA VAL A 158 -23.46 3.35 1.87
C VAL A 158 -23.51 1.85 1.65
N GLY A 159 -22.79 1.13 2.48
CA GLY A 159 -22.86 -0.33 2.58
C GLY A 159 -23.81 -0.75 3.71
N ARG A 160 -24.66 -1.77 3.45
CA ARG A 160 -25.56 -2.38 4.44
C ARG A 160 -25.67 -3.88 4.15
N GLY A 161 -25.23 -4.74 5.08
CA GLY A 161 -25.20 -6.17 4.85
C GLY A 161 -24.48 -6.50 3.55
N ASN A 162 -25.15 -7.16 2.61
CA ASN A 162 -24.61 -7.51 1.28
C ASN A 162 -24.86 -6.43 0.21
N SER A 163 -25.46 -5.29 0.56
CA SER A 163 -25.83 -4.27 -0.42
C SER A 163 -24.95 -3.04 -0.34
N VAL A 164 -24.73 -2.40 -1.48
CA VAL A 164 -24.03 -1.11 -1.60
C VAL A 164 -24.89 -0.17 -2.42
N GLN A 165 -25.27 0.96 -1.80
CA GLN A 165 -26.00 2.04 -2.46
C GLN A 165 -25.06 3.18 -2.78
N VAL A 166 -24.81 3.43 -4.04
CA VAL A 166 -24.01 4.59 -4.47
C VAL A 166 -24.85 5.85 -4.40
N LEU A 167 -24.32 6.87 -3.71
CA LEU A 167 -24.97 8.15 -3.50
C LEU A 167 -24.48 9.20 -4.50
N ASP A 168 -23.15 9.22 -4.77
CA ASP A 168 -22.57 10.23 -5.65
C ASP A 168 -21.22 9.79 -6.21
N ARG A 169 -20.76 10.50 -7.27
CA ARG A 169 -19.46 10.28 -7.93
C ARG A 169 -18.85 11.58 -8.40
N VAL A 170 -17.54 11.69 -8.28
CA VAL A 170 -16.76 12.67 -9.03
C VAL A 170 -16.21 11.97 -10.28
N HIS A 171 -16.56 12.51 -11.43
CA HIS A 171 -16.16 11.94 -12.72
C HIS A 171 -14.93 12.64 -13.29
N PHE A 172 -14.25 11.95 -14.22
CA PHE A 172 -13.28 12.58 -15.10
C PHE A 172 -13.88 13.88 -15.71
N PRO A 173 -13.12 14.99 -15.77
CA PRO A 173 -11.69 15.12 -15.59
C PRO A 173 -11.22 15.52 -14.16
N HIS A 174 -12.05 15.49 -13.15
CA HIS A 174 -11.74 15.97 -11.81
C HIS A 174 -11.27 14.82 -10.90
N SER A 175 -10.09 14.98 -10.25
CA SER A 175 -9.51 13.97 -9.36
C SER A 175 -8.59 14.60 -8.33
N LEU A 176 -8.72 14.22 -7.03
CA LEU A 176 -7.77 14.59 -5.98
C LEU A 176 -6.45 13.85 -6.12
N GLY A 177 -6.46 12.60 -6.59
CA GLY A 177 -5.24 11.85 -6.88
C GLY A 177 -4.41 12.55 -7.96
N LEU A 178 -5.06 12.95 -9.07
CA LEU A 178 -4.36 13.67 -10.12
C LEU A 178 -3.84 15.05 -9.69
N PHE A 179 -4.58 15.76 -8.82
CA PHE A 179 -4.11 17.00 -8.20
C PHE A 179 -2.84 16.76 -7.39
N TYR A 180 -2.84 15.72 -6.56
CA TYR A 180 -1.68 15.36 -5.73
C TYR A 180 -0.48 14.95 -6.59
N SER A 181 -0.68 14.10 -7.60
CA SER A 181 0.36 13.65 -8.54
C SER A 181 0.95 14.81 -9.36
N ALA A 182 0.12 15.76 -9.82
CA ALA A 182 0.60 16.93 -10.58
C ALA A 182 1.56 17.80 -9.76
N VAL A 183 1.25 18.05 -8.48
CA VAL A 183 2.13 18.81 -7.58
C VAL A 183 3.33 17.97 -7.15
N THR A 184 3.19 16.64 -7.04
CA THR A 184 4.33 15.72 -6.82
C THR A 184 5.34 15.82 -7.96
N GLN A 185 4.89 15.78 -9.21
CA GLN A 185 5.75 16.00 -10.38
C GLN A 185 6.35 17.42 -10.41
N TYR A 186 5.56 18.46 -10.04
CA TYR A 186 6.05 19.83 -9.93
C TYR A 186 7.20 19.95 -8.92
N LEU A 187 7.17 19.18 -7.84
CA LEU A 187 8.23 19.10 -6.82
C LEU A 187 9.42 18.22 -7.27
N GLY A 188 9.46 17.76 -8.53
CA GLY A 188 10.58 17.02 -9.11
C GLY A 188 10.61 15.53 -8.73
N PHE A 189 9.45 14.97 -8.40
CA PHE A 189 9.27 13.53 -8.16
C PHE A 189 8.36 12.95 -9.25
N PRO A 190 8.92 12.56 -10.41
CA PRO A 190 8.12 12.16 -11.59
C PRO A 190 7.67 10.71 -11.58
N GLY A 191 8.21 9.86 -10.70
CA GLY A 191 7.91 8.43 -10.67
C GLY A 191 6.46 8.14 -10.27
N PHE A 192 5.87 7.09 -10.85
CA PHE A 192 4.58 6.59 -10.39
C PHE A 192 4.67 6.15 -8.93
N GLY A 193 3.70 6.56 -8.10
CA GLY A 193 3.69 6.26 -6.67
C GLY A 193 4.58 7.16 -5.80
N ASP A 194 5.26 8.19 -6.35
CA ASP A 194 6.15 9.10 -5.59
C ASP A 194 5.41 10.02 -4.61
N GLU A 195 4.09 10.03 -4.60
CA GLU A 195 3.25 10.87 -3.73
C GLU A 195 3.59 10.71 -2.23
N TYR A 196 4.00 9.51 -1.81
CA TYR A 196 4.40 9.27 -0.42
C TYR A 196 5.66 10.05 -0.02
N LYS A 197 6.55 10.42 -0.97
CA LYS A 197 7.72 11.26 -0.71
C LYS A 197 7.27 12.67 -0.34
N VAL A 198 6.32 13.22 -1.08
CA VAL A 198 5.76 14.56 -0.82
C VAL A 198 4.97 14.58 0.48
N MET A 199 4.20 13.52 0.77
CA MET A 199 3.54 13.36 2.07
C MET A 199 4.55 13.38 3.24
N GLY A 200 5.69 12.69 3.09
CA GLY A 200 6.77 12.72 4.09
C GLY A 200 7.47 14.08 4.20
N LEU A 201 7.63 14.78 3.07
CA LEU A 201 8.25 16.10 3.02
C LEU A 201 7.38 17.20 3.67
N ALA A 202 6.05 17.01 3.67
CA ALA A 202 5.08 17.98 4.19
C ALA A 202 5.30 18.33 5.68
N ALA A 203 5.83 17.40 6.47
CA ALA A 203 6.13 17.62 7.89
C ALA A 203 7.26 18.66 8.14
N TYR A 204 8.04 19.00 7.12
CA TYR A 204 9.16 19.93 7.19
C TYR A 204 8.85 21.35 6.71
N GLY A 205 7.63 21.64 6.29
CA GLY A 205 7.19 22.91 5.71
C GLY A 205 5.97 23.50 6.39
N GLU A 206 5.69 24.76 6.01
CA GLU A 206 4.49 25.49 6.42
C GLU A 206 3.56 25.69 5.21
N PRO A 207 2.22 25.70 5.38
CA PRO A 207 1.28 25.72 4.24
C PRO A 207 1.10 27.13 3.61
N THR A 208 2.21 27.81 3.34
CA THR A 208 2.25 29.21 2.86
C THR A 208 1.71 29.40 1.44
N PHE A 209 1.61 28.34 0.65
CA PHE A 209 1.07 28.35 -0.71
C PHE A 209 -0.36 27.79 -0.81
N ALA A 210 -1.04 27.51 0.31
CA ALA A 210 -2.35 26.87 0.33
C ALA A 210 -3.40 27.68 -0.47
N ASP A 211 -3.41 29.01 -0.37
CA ASP A 211 -4.36 29.87 -1.12
C ASP A 211 -4.21 29.75 -2.64
N LYS A 212 -2.98 29.60 -3.12
CA LYS A 212 -2.72 29.35 -4.55
C LYS A 212 -3.20 27.97 -4.96
N LEU A 213 -2.96 26.94 -4.15
CA LEU A 213 -3.38 25.57 -4.45
C LEU A 213 -4.90 25.40 -4.35
N ARG A 214 -5.61 26.16 -3.50
CA ARG A 214 -7.09 26.20 -3.47
C ARG A 214 -7.68 26.68 -4.80
N GLN A 215 -6.97 27.54 -5.55
CA GLN A 215 -7.39 27.95 -6.90
C GLN A 215 -7.25 26.81 -7.92
N VAL A 216 -6.30 25.89 -7.70
CA VAL A 216 -6.08 24.73 -8.58
C VAL A 216 -7.18 23.66 -8.37
N VAL A 217 -7.71 23.55 -7.15
CA VAL A 217 -8.76 22.59 -6.77
C VAL A 217 -9.89 23.27 -5.99
N PRO A 218 -10.74 24.10 -6.64
CA PRO A 218 -11.87 24.76 -5.98
C PRO A 218 -12.84 23.77 -5.33
N ALA A 219 -13.34 24.14 -4.14
CA ALA A 219 -14.42 23.43 -3.46
C ALA A 219 -15.78 23.74 -4.09
N ARG A 220 -16.71 22.79 -4.02
CA ARG A 220 -18.13 22.97 -4.35
C ARG A 220 -18.99 23.04 -3.10
N PRO A 221 -20.17 23.69 -3.18
CA PRO A 221 -21.07 23.80 -2.03
C PRO A 221 -21.61 22.46 -1.50
N ASP A 222 -21.64 21.42 -2.35
CA ASP A 222 -22.06 20.06 -2.01
C ASP A 222 -20.99 19.24 -1.26
N GLY A 223 -19.83 19.86 -0.99
CA GLY A 223 -18.68 19.21 -0.34
C GLY A 223 -17.77 18.47 -1.33
N THR A 224 -18.10 18.44 -2.61
CA THR A 224 -17.21 17.92 -3.66
C THR A 224 -16.21 19.00 -4.12
N PHE A 225 -15.49 18.72 -5.17
CA PHE A 225 -14.46 19.60 -5.72
C PHE A 225 -14.46 19.57 -7.24
N VAL A 226 -13.76 20.53 -7.84
CA VAL A 226 -13.39 20.53 -9.27
C VAL A 226 -11.90 20.84 -9.40
N LEU A 227 -11.29 20.41 -10.50
CA LEU A 227 -9.98 20.91 -10.92
C LEU A 227 -10.19 22.11 -11.85
N ASP A 228 -9.40 23.14 -11.66
CA ASP A 228 -9.25 24.18 -12.69
C ASP A 228 -8.35 23.63 -13.80
N LEU A 229 -8.96 23.21 -14.88
CA LEU A 229 -8.34 22.45 -15.96
C LEU A 229 -7.26 23.22 -16.74
N ARG A 230 -7.14 24.53 -16.53
CA ARG A 230 -6.02 25.34 -17.07
C ARG A 230 -4.67 24.84 -16.58
N TYR A 231 -4.62 24.28 -15.38
CA TYR A 231 -3.39 23.79 -14.76
C TYR A 231 -3.04 22.35 -15.13
N PHE A 232 -3.90 21.63 -15.87
CA PHE A 232 -3.77 20.20 -16.15
C PHE A 232 -3.84 19.89 -17.64
N ARG A 233 -2.98 18.96 -18.12
CA ARG A 233 -2.91 18.54 -19.52
C ARG A 233 -3.87 17.42 -19.90
N HIS A 234 -4.30 16.60 -18.92
CA HIS A 234 -4.96 15.33 -19.17
C HIS A 234 -6.28 15.42 -19.98
N LEU A 235 -6.97 16.56 -19.94
CA LEU A 235 -8.16 16.80 -20.77
C LEU A 235 -7.82 17.42 -22.12
N SER A 236 -6.97 18.48 -22.15
CA SER A 236 -6.72 19.28 -23.34
C SER A 236 -5.75 18.63 -24.33
N GLU A 237 -4.71 17.99 -23.81
CA GLU A 237 -3.60 17.42 -24.60
C GLU A 237 -3.50 15.89 -24.46
N GLY A 238 -4.09 15.31 -23.38
CA GLY A 238 -3.84 13.96 -22.93
C GLY A 238 -2.53 13.87 -22.15
N VAL A 239 -2.38 12.79 -21.39
CA VAL A 239 -1.14 12.41 -20.72
C VAL A 239 -0.77 11.01 -21.18
N ASP A 240 0.47 10.84 -21.64
CA ASP A 240 0.97 9.54 -22.04
C ASP A 240 1.11 8.68 -20.79
N MET A 241 0.56 7.48 -20.81
CA MET A 241 0.62 6.50 -19.72
C MET A 241 0.89 5.13 -20.31
N THR A 242 1.89 4.44 -19.77
CA THR A 242 2.20 3.05 -20.14
C THR A 242 1.69 2.11 -19.06
N TRP A 243 1.01 1.06 -19.50
CA TRP A 243 0.44 0.03 -18.61
C TRP A 243 0.80 -1.38 -19.10
N GLU A 244 2.02 -1.55 -19.63
CA GLU A 244 2.43 -2.76 -20.33
C GLU A 244 3.64 -3.39 -19.68
N ASP A 245 3.46 -4.61 -19.18
CA ASP A 245 4.49 -5.54 -18.71
C ASP A 245 5.74 -4.90 -18.08
N GLY A 246 5.52 -3.91 -17.18
CA GLY A 246 6.58 -3.16 -16.54
C GLY A 246 6.07 -2.18 -15.50
N SER A 247 6.97 -1.32 -15.01
CA SER A 247 6.59 -0.20 -14.15
C SER A 247 5.86 0.86 -14.98
N PRO A 248 4.75 1.43 -14.48
CA PRO A 248 4.04 2.48 -15.18
C PRO A 248 4.88 3.74 -15.33
N GLU A 249 4.81 4.36 -16.51
CA GLU A 249 5.33 5.69 -16.73
C GLU A 249 4.17 6.65 -16.95
N ILE A 250 4.20 7.81 -16.29
CA ILE A 250 3.22 8.87 -16.44
C ILE A 250 3.92 10.12 -16.96
N GLY A 251 3.50 10.58 -18.12
CA GLY A 251 3.94 11.85 -18.68
C GLY A 251 3.57 13.04 -17.79
N ARG A 252 4.09 14.21 -18.11
CA ARG A 252 3.85 15.44 -17.35
C ARG A 252 2.36 15.78 -17.31
N ILE A 253 1.80 15.86 -16.09
CA ILE A 253 0.37 16.09 -15.83
C ILE A 253 0.02 17.59 -15.86
N PHE A 254 0.89 18.47 -15.36
CA PHE A 254 0.63 19.89 -15.20
C PHE A 254 1.06 20.72 -16.44
N THR A 255 0.43 21.88 -16.61
CA THR A 255 0.70 22.83 -17.70
C THR A 255 1.68 23.93 -17.26
N PRO A 256 2.23 24.73 -18.21
CA PRO A 256 2.99 25.93 -17.87
C PRO A 256 2.20 26.96 -17.04
N ALA A 257 0.87 26.94 -17.09
CA ALA A 257 0.04 27.82 -16.26
C ALA A 257 0.21 27.54 -14.76
N LEU A 258 0.50 26.27 -14.36
CA LEU A 258 0.81 25.96 -12.98
C LEU A 258 2.13 26.61 -12.56
N GLU A 259 3.15 26.60 -13.42
CA GLU A 259 4.43 27.27 -13.17
C GLU A 259 4.29 28.80 -13.14
N ALA A 260 3.40 29.37 -13.95
CA ALA A 260 3.09 30.80 -13.90
C ALA A 260 2.42 31.19 -12.54
N LEU A 261 1.58 30.31 -11.98
CA LEU A 261 0.93 30.53 -10.68
C LEU A 261 1.91 30.35 -9.50
N LEU A 262 2.68 29.26 -9.53
CA LEU A 262 3.48 28.79 -8.40
C LEU A 262 4.97 29.19 -8.48
N GLY A 263 5.45 29.59 -9.67
CA GLY A 263 6.87 29.73 -10.01
C GLY A 263 7.44 28.48 -10.69
N PRO A 264 8.73 28.42 -10.99
CA PRO A 264 9.32 27.30 -11.72
C PRO A 264 9.22 25.99 -10.93
N ALA A 265 8.94 24.90 -11.66
CA ALA A 265 8.98 23.55 -11.09
C ALA A 265 10.42 23.14 -10.76
N ARG A 266 10.59 22.35 -9.70
CA ARG A 266 11.88 21.77 -9.32
C ARG A 266 12.30 20.69 -10.32
N ARG A 267 13.56 20.67 -10.71
CA ARG A 267 14.16 19.55 -11.45
C ARG A 267 14.53 18.42 -10.48
N PRO A 268 14.49 17.14 -10.90
CA PRO A 268 14.79 16.01 -10.02
C PRO A 268 16.17 16.07 -9.33
N ASP A 269 17.16 16.66 -9.99
CA ASP A 269 18.54 16.82 -9.55
C ASP A 269 18.79 18.05 -8.67
N GLU A 270 17.81 18.95 -8.53
CA GLU A 270 17.95 20.15 -7.70
C GLU A 270 17.77 19.82 -6.21
N GLU A 271 18.47 20.58 -5.36
CA GLU A 271 18.34 20.46 -3.90
C GLU A 271 16.95 20.87 -3.40
N LEU A 272 16.44 20.16 -2.37
CA LEU A 272 15.18 20.49 -1.71
C LEU A 272 15.37 21.69 -0.78
N THR A 273 14.80 22.84 -1.14
CA THR A 273 14.80 24.07 -0.33
C THR A 273 13.58 24.15 0.59
N GLN A 274 13.56 25.13 1.52
CA GLN A 274 12.38 25.39 2.37
C GLN A 274 11.11 25.65 1.54
N ARG A 275 11.23 26.37 0.41
CA ARG A 275 10.11 26.59 -0.51
C ARG A 275 9.46 25.29 -0.99
N HIS A 276 10.23 24.25 -1.29
CA HIS A 276 9.70 22.96 -1.73
C HIS A 276 8.98 22.21 -0.59
N LYS A 277 9.49 22.33 0.65
CA LYS A 277 8.85 21.79 1.86
C LYS A 277 7.52 22.49 2.12
N ASP A 278 7.48 23.82 1.96
CA ASP A 278 6.24 24.61 2.12
C ASP A 278 5.20 24.29 1.05
N PHE A 279 5.61 23.98 -0.19
CA PHE A 279 4.70 23.45 -1.21
C PHE A 279 4.15 22.08 -0.84
N ALA A 280 4.98 21.18 -0.31
CA ALA A 280 4.53 19.88 0.15
C ALA A 280 3.52 19.99 1.31
N ALA A 281 3.79 20.86 2.30
CA ALA A 281 2.87 21.16 3.39
C ALA A 281 1.56 21.79 2.89
N SER A 282 1.64 22.69 1.91
CA SER A 282 0.48 23.35 1.30
C SER A 282 -0.38 22.37 0.50
N LEU A 283 0.24 21.47 -0.25
CA LEU A 283 -0.45 20.39 -0.97
C LEU A 283 -1.23 19.50 0.00
N GLN A 284 -0.55 19.04 1.06
CA GLN A 284 -1.16 18.17 2.07
C GLN A 284 -2.34 18.87 2.75
N ALA A 285 -2.19 20.14 3.15
CA ALA A 285 -3.25 20.91 3.78
C ALA A 285 -4.49 21.05 2.88
N VAL A 286 -4.30 21.42 1.61
CA VAL A 286 -5.42 21.59 0.66
C VAL A 286 -6.05 20.24 0.29
N TYR A 287 -5.26 19.17 0.15
CA TYR A 287 -5.78 17.82 -0.02
C TYR A 287 -6.68 17.42 1.16
N GLU A 288 -6.23 17.60 2.40
CA GLU A 288 -6.98 17.29 3.62
C GLU A 288 -8.28 18.10 3.70
N GLU A 289 -8.25 19.38 3.37
CA GLU A 289 -9.48 20.21 3.32
C GLU A 289 -10.54 19.59 2.40
N ARG A 290 -10.18 19.17 1.20
CA ARG A 290 -11.08 18.56 0.22
C ARG A 290 -11.53 17.16 0.67
N PHE A 291 -10.61 16.36 1.17
CA PHE A 291 -10.88 15.02 1.67
C PHE A 291 -11.88 15.04 2.84
N PHE A 292 -11.63 15.90 3.84
CA PHE A 292 -12.57 16.02 4.98
C PHE A 292 -13.91 16.63 4.58
N ALA A 293 -13.95 17.50 3.56
CA ALA A 293 -15.21 18.01 3.02
C ALA A 293 -16.07 16.89 2.41
N LEU A 294 -15.45 15.95 1.67
CA LEU A 294 -16.14 14.76 1.15
C LEU A 294 -16.71 13.89 2.28
N VAL A 295 -15.91 13.64 3.32
CA VAL A 295 -16.37 12.84 4.50
C VAL A 295 -17.53 13.53 5.20
N ARG A 296 -17.43 14.83 5.50
CA ARG A 296 -18.52 15.59 6.14
C ARG A 296 -19.78 15.65 5.29
N ALA A 297 -19.65 15.80 3.96
CA ALA A 297 -20.78 15.74 3.04
C ALA A 297 -21.48 14.38 3.09
N LEU A 298 -20.71 13.30 3.12
CA LEU A 298 -21.24 11.94 3.22
C LEU A 298 -21.91 11.70 4.59
N GLN A 299 -21.32 12.17 5.69
CA GLN A 299 -21.91 12.14 7.02
C GLN A 299 -23.26 12.89 7.09
N LYS A 300 -23.28 14.11 6.54
CA LYS A 300 -24.52 14.92 6.50
C LYS A 300 -25.65 14.24 5.73
N ARG A 301 -25.32 13.50 4.65
CA ARG A 301 -26.30 12.81 3.80
C ARG A 301 -26.83 11.52 4.43
N THR A 302 -26.02 10.86 5.25
CA THR A 302 -26.29 9.50 5.75
C THR A 302 -26.64 9.45 7.23
N GLY A 303 -26.15 10.41 8.02
CA GLY A 303 -26.22 10.37 9.49
C GLY A 303 -25.30 9.32 10.14
N LEU A 304 -24.46 8.65 9.36
CA LEU A 304 -23.58 7.59 9.84
C LEU A 304 -22.25 8.14 10.36
N SER A 305 -21.60 7.38 11.26
CA SER A 305 -20.30 7.72 11.85
C SER A 305 -19.20 6.67 11.61
N ARG A 306 -19.52 5.55 10.95
CA ARG A 306 -18.56 4.52 10.54
C ARG A 306 -18.16 4.74 9.09
N LEU A 307 -16.85 4.66 8.80
CA LEU A 307 -16.30 4.90 7.46
C LEU A 307 -15.48 3.72 6.98
N ALA A 308 -15.80 3.17 5.81
CA ALA A 308 -14.95 2.26 5.05
C ALA A 308 -14.28 3.04 3.90
N LEU A 309 -12.95 2.98 3.79
CA LEU A 309 -12.14 3.83 2.92
C LEU A 309 -11.21 3.00 2.02
N ALA A 310 -11.19 3.28 0.73
CA ALA A 310 -10.27 2.72 -0.27
C ALA A 310 -9.98 3.71 -1.41
N GLY A 311 -9.22 3.28 -2.42
CA GLY A 311 -8.64 4.10 -3.50
C GLY A 311 -7.21 4.52 -3.16
N GLY A 312 -6.38 4.82 -4.16
CA GLY A 312 -4.96 5.17 -3.96
C GLY A 312 -4.74 6.33 -2.98
N CYS A 313 -5.64 7.31 -2.95
CA CYS A 313 -5.59 8.42 -2.00
C CYS A 313 -5.86 8.01 -0.54
N ALA A 314 -6.49 6.85 -0.29
CA ALA A 314 -6.64 6.29 1.05
C ALA A 314 -5.31 5.81 1.65
N MET A 315 -4.24 5.76 0.86
CA MET A 315 -2.88 5.55 1.36
C MET A 315 -2.27 6.80 2.04
N ASN A 316 -2.97 7.95 2.01
CA ASN A 316 -2.53 9.17 2.70
C ASN A 316 -2.72 9.04 4.21
N SER A 317 -1.70 8.50 4.86
CA SER A 317 -1.72 8.20 6.30
C SER A 317 -1.83 9.43 7.20
N LEU A 318 -1.39 10.61 6.74
CA LEU A 318 -1.56 11.87 7.46
C LEU A 318 -3.05 12.25 7.54
N ALA A 319 -3.75 12.26 6.40
CA ALA A 319 -5.17 12.57 6.36
C ALA A 319 -5.99 11.53 7.14
N ASN A 320 -5.66 10.24 7.02
CA ASN A 320 -6.34 9.18 7.74
C ASN A 320 -6.21 9.33 9.27
N GLY A 321 -5.02 9.66 9.77
CA GLY A 321 -4.79 9.89 11.20
C GLY A 321 -5.52 11.11 11.77
N ARG A 322 -5.85 12.08 10.92
CA ARG A 322 -6.55 13.33 11.29
C ARG A 322 -8.08 13.28 11.14
N LEU A 323 -8.64 12.16 10.66
CA LEU A 323 -10.08 12.00 10.44
C LEU A 323 -10.89 12.30 11.70
N PHE A 324 -10.52 11.72 12.84
CA PHE A 324 -11.26 11.88 14.10
C PHE A 324 -11.26 13.33 14.62
N ALA A 325 -10.23 14.10 14.37
CA ALA A 325 -10.11 15.49 14.77
C ALA A 325 -10.85 16.48 13.85
N ASN A 326 -11.13 16.06 12.59
CA ASN A 326 -11.67 16.96 11.56
C ASN A 326 -13.06 16.57 11.05
N THR A 327 -13.61 15.47 11.56
CA THR A 327 -14.93 14.93 11.18
C THR A 327 -15.62 14.31 12.39
N ASP A 328 -16.90 13.94 12.26
CA ASP A 328 -17.63 13.22 13.30
C ASP A 328 -17.53 11.67 13.15
N VAL A 329 -16.54 11.17 12.40
CA VAL A 329 -16.26 9.73 12.27
C VAL A 329 -15.85 9.18 13.63
N LYS A 330 -16.47 8.05 14.02
CA LYS A 330 -16.17 7.34 15.28
C LYS A 330 -15.35 6.08 15.05
N ASP A 331 -15.58 5.41 13.92
CA ASP A 331 -14.86 4.21 13.51
C ASP A 331 -14.44 4.31 12.05
N VAL A 332 -13.23 3.91 11.74
CA VAL A 332 -12.70 3.91 10.37
C VAL A 332 -12.00 2.61 10.04
N TYR A 333 -12.40 1.99 8.95
CA TYR A 333 -11.67 0.90 8.34
C TYR A 333 -11.06 1.38 7.03
N VAL A 334 -9.75 1.31 6.91
CA VAL A 334 -9.03 1.57 5.66
C VAL A 334 -8.49 0.24 5.14
N GLN A 335 -8.77 -0.08 3.87
CA GLN A 335 -8.26 -1.31 3.26
C GLN A 335 -6.73 -1.34 3.26
N ALA A 336 -6.14 -2.46 3.65
CA ALA A 336 -4.68 -2.63 3.72
C ALA A 336 -3.99 -2.39 2.37
N ALA A 337 -4.53 -2.95 1.30
CA ALA A 337 -4.18 -2.69 -0.08
C ALA A 337 -5.17 -1.67 -0.67
N ALA A 338 -5.21 -0.45 -0.12
CA ALA A 338 -6.23 0.54 -0.48
C ALA A 338 -6.17 0.99 -1.95
N GLY A 339 -5.00 0.92 -2.60
CA GLY A 339 -4.81 1.19 -4.03
C GLY A 339 -5.38 0.10 -4.93
N ASP A 340 -4.96 0.10 -6.19
CA ASP A 340 -5.50 -0.75 -7.25
C ASP A 340 -5.31 -2.26 -6.99
N ALA A 341 -4.27 -2.66 -6.25
CA ALA A 341 -4.09 -4.06 -5.86
C ALA A 341 -5.32 -4.62 -5.12
N GLY A 342 -5.90 -3.87 -4.20
CA GLY A 342 -7.08 -4.31 -3.44
C GLY A 342 -8.34 -4.47 -4.27
N THR A 343 -8.39 -3.92 -5.48
CA THR A 343 -9.57 -4.03 -6.35
C THR A 343 -9.79 -5.45 -6.87
N SER A 344 -8.74 -6.28 -6.97
CA SER A 344 -8.92 -7.70 -7.31
C SER A 344 -9.75 -8.42 -6.24
N LEU A 345 -9.42 -8.21 -4.95
CA LEU A 345 -10.21 -8.73 -3.83
C LEU A 345 -11.63 -8.14 -3.84
N GLY A 346 -11.73 -6.82 -4.04
CA GLY A 346 -13.02 -6.15 -4.07
C GLY A 346 -13.94 -6.63 -5.19
N ALA A 347 -13.41 -6.89 -6.37
CA ALA A 347 -14.19 -7.46 -7.47
C ALA A 347 -14.71 -8.87 -7.13
N ALA A 348 -13.87 -9.72 -6.54
CA ALA A 348 -14.29 -11.06 -6.11
C ALA A 348 -15.37 -11.01 -5.02
N LEU A 349 -15.21 -10.14 -4.02
CA LEU A 349 -16.19 -9.96 -2.95
C LEU A 349 -17.51 -9.35 -3.47
N TRP A 350 -17.43 -8.44 -4.44
CA TRP A 350 -18.63 -7.89 -5.10
C TRP A 350 -19.44 -8.99 -5.76
N VAL A 351 -18.81 -9.79 -6.59
CA VAL A 351 -19.49 -10.92 -7.28
C VAL A 351 -20.08 -11.87 -6.24
N GLN A 352 -19.35 -12.22 -5.20
CA GLN A 352 -19.80 -13.19 -4.22
C GLN A 352 -20.94 -12.67 -3.34
N HIS A 353 -20.81 -11.46 -2.79
CA HIS A 353 -21.81 -10.92 -1.84
C HIS A 353 -22.99 -10.26 -2.55
N VAL A 354 -22.73 -9.43 -3.59
CA VAL A 354 -23.77 -8.62 -4.23
C VAL A 354 -24.47 -9.40 -5.34
N GLU A 355 -23.74 -10.09 -6.23
CA GLU A 355 -24.33 -10.78 -7.36
C GLU A 355 -24.84 -12.19 -7.02
N MET A 356 -24.08 -12.94 -6.19
CA MET A 356 -24.43 -14.31 -5.81
C MET A 356 -25.17 -14.42 -4.48
N GLY A 357 -25.20 -13.33 -3.68
CA GLY A 357 -25.96 -13.29 -2.42
C GLY A 357 -25.33 -14.10 -1.27
N VAL A 358 -24.05 -14.48 -1.37
CA VAL A 358 -23.34 -15.19 -0.28
C VAL A 358 -23.25 -14.26 0.94
N PRO A 359 -23.67 -14.70 2.15
CA PRO A 359 -23.60 -13.89 3.34
C PRO A 359 -22.16 -13.43 3.68
N ARG A 360 -22.02 -12.26 4.28
CA ARG A 360 -20.76 -11.79 4.85
C ARG A 360 -20.42 -12.64 6.09
N GLY A 361 -19.13 -12.85 6.33
CA GLY A 361 -18.65 -13.61 7.49
C GLY A 361 -17.15 -13.44 7.72
N PHE A 362 -16.51 -12.56 6.95
CA PHE A 362 -15.08 -12.31 7.00
C PHE A 362 -14.78 -10.87 7.42
N VAL A 363 -13.82 -10.70 8.32
CA VAL A 363 -13.20 -9.42 8.68
C VAL A 363 -11.70 -9.56 8.49
N MET A 364 -11.09 -8.62 7.77
CA MET A 364 -9.64 -8.61 7.57
C MET A 364 -8.96 -7.92 8.75
N GLU A 365 -8.32 -8.70 9.61
CA GLU A 365 -7.62 -8.21 10.81
C GLU A 365 -6.10 -8.20 10.63
N HIS A 366 -5.57 -8.87 9.61
CA HIS A 366 -4.15 -8.94 9.26
C HIS A 366 -3.95 -8.96 7.74
N CYS A 367 -2.71 -8.79 7.31
CA CYS A 367 -2.35 -8.76 5.88
C CYS A 367 -1.58 -9.98 5.40
N SER A 368 -1.41 -11.02 6.20
CA SER A 368 -0.61 -12.21 5.87
C SER A 368 -1.36 -13.14 4.91
N TRP A 369 -1.54 -12.72 3.64
CA TRP A 369 -2.35 -13.43 2.64
C TRP A 369 -1.56 -13.88 1.41
N GLY A 370 -0.31 -13.42 1.25
CA GLY A 370 0.57 -13.77 0.15
C GLY A 370 1.26 -15.13 0.32
N PRO A 371 2.26 -15.46 -0.51
CA PRO A 371 2.99 -16.71 -0.48
C PRO A 371 3.68 -17.00 0.86
N ARG A 372 3.75 -18.29 1.18
CA ARG A 372 4.46 -18.84 2.33
C ARG A 372 5.51 -19.82 1.83
N TYR A 373 6.66 -19.81 2.49
CA TYR A 373 7.75 -20.74 2.24
C TYR A 373 8.11 -21.42 3.57
N GLY A 374 8.27 -22.74 3.54
CA GLY A 374 8.55 -23.55 4.71
C GLY A 374 10.05 -23.77 4.94
N GLU A 375 10.38 -24.60 5.93
CA GLU A 375 11.76 -24.91 6.28
C GLU A 375 12.54 -25.53 5.11
N ALA A 376 11.91 -26.38 4.31
CA ALA A 376 12.55 -27.03 3.16
C ALA A 376 13.05 -26.01 2.13
N GLU A 377 12.24 -25.00 1.78
CA GLU A 377 12.63 -23.96 0.84
C GLU A 377 13.67 -23.00 1.43
N ILE A 378 13.59 -22.73 2.74
CA ILE A 378 14.61 -21.96 3.46
C ILE A 378 15.96 -22.71 3.40
N ARG A 379 15.97 -24.01 3.74
CA ARG A 379 17.18 -24.84 3.70
C ARG A 379 17.75 -24.99 2.28
N ALA A 380 16.89 -25.13 1.28
CA ALA A 380 17.31 -25.15 -0.13
C ALA A 380 17.98 -23.84 -0.55
N SER A 381 17.40 -22.71 -0.14
CA SER A 381 17.96 -21.38 -0.43
C SER A 381 19.32 -21.16 0.25
N LEU A 382 19.50 -21.68 1.48
CA LEU A 382 20.79 -21.65 2.18
C LEU A 382 21.85 -22.52 1.46
N ALA A 383 21.47 -23.72 1.04
CA ALA A 383 22.37 -24.62 0.28
C ALA A 383 22.84 -24.00 -1.03
N ASP A 384 21.97 -23.27 -1.71
CA ASP A 384 22.26 -22.59 -2.97
C ASP A 384 23.21 -21.38 -2.79
N ARG A 385 23.14 -20.68 -1.66
CA ARG A 385 23.97 -19.48 -1.39
C ARG A 385 25.26 -19.75 -0.65
N PHE A 386 25.33 -20.80 0.17
CA PHE A 386 26.53 -21.19 0.92
C PHE A 386 27.07 -22.53 0.43
N ALA A 387 28.07 -22.48 -0.43
CA ALA A 387 28.68 -23.69 -1.02
C ALA A 387 29.12 -24.68 0.05
N GLY A 388 28.72 -25.94 -0.10
CA GLY A 388 29.06 -27.01 0.82
C GLY A 388 28.24 -27.07 2.12
N SER A 389 27.31 -26.12 2.33
CA SER A 389 26.47 -26.09 3.54
C SER A 389 25.44 -27.22 3.57
N ASN A 390 24.96 -27.65 2.39
CA ASN A 390 23.78 -28.51 2.27
C ASN A 390 22.58 -27.99 3.11
N GLY A 391 22.49 -26.66 3.31
CA GLY A 391 21.44 -26.01 4.09
C GLY A 391 21.55 -26.23 5.62
N ARG A 392 22.69 -26.70 6.11
CA ARG A 392 22.89 -27.03 7.54
C ARG A 392 23.34 -25.82 8.36
N ASP A 393 23.26 -25.98 9.67
CA ASP A 393 23.86 -25.05 10.62
C ASP A 393 25.40 -25.10 10.50
N GLY A 394 26.06 -23.95 10.70
CA GLY A 394 27.51 -23.84 10.54
C GLY A 394 28.00 -22.40 10.43
N VAL A 395 29.27 -22.27 10.07
CA VAL A 395 29.91 -20.98 9.79
C VAL A 395 30.36 -20.98 8.34
N TYR A 396 29.99 -19.93 7.60
CA TYR A 396 30.19 -19.82 6.16
C TYR A 396 30.82 -18.47 5.81
N PRO A 397 31.59 -18.36 4.71
CA PRO A 397 32.13 -17.08 4.28
C PRO A 397 31.02 -16.06 3.96
N ASP A 398 31.20 -14.82 4.42
CA ASP A 398 30.35 -13.70 3.99
C ASP A 398 30.83 -13.14 2.66
N SER A 399 30.05 -13.37 1.61
CA SER A 399 30.31 -12.82 0.27
C SER A 399 29.86 -11.35 0.12
N GLY A 400 29.29 -10.77 1.16
CA GLY A 400 28.76 -9.40 1.16
C GLY A 400 29.83 -8.33 1.34
N PRO A 401 29.44 -7.04 1.33
CA PRO A 401 30.36 -5.90 1.35
C PRO A 401 31.16 -5.72 2.66
N GLY A 402 30.86 -6.51 3.71
CA GLY A 402 31.59 -6.51 4.98
C GLY A 402 32.73 -7.52 5.02
N GLY A 403 32.66 -8.58 4.22
CA GLY A 403 33.53 -9.76 4.38
C GLY A 403 33.30 -10.46 5.72
N GLY A 404 34.21 -11.39 6.09
CA GLY A 404 34.10 -12.12 7.36
C GLY A 404 33.31 -13.40 7.24
N GLU A 405 32.59 -13.76 8.28
CA GLU A 405 31.85 -15.03 8.36
C GLU A 405 30.39 -14.81 8.76
N ILE A 406 29.53 -15.73 8.31
CA ILE A 406 28.13 -15.81 8.70
C ILE A 406 27.90 -17.11 9.47
N ARG A 407 27.44 -16.99 10.70
CA ARG A 407 26.99 -18.12 11.50
C ARG A 407 25.51 -18.39 11.21
N VAL A 408 25.20 -19.60 10.77
CA VAL A 408 23.85 -20.12 10.56
C VAL A 408 23.49 -21.05 11.70
N ARG A 409 22.36 -20.81 12.38
CA ARG A 409 21.86 -21.63 13.47
C ARG A 409 20.34 -21.73 13.42
N ALA A 410 19.79 -22.92 13.58
CA ALA A 410 18.37 -23.13 13.82
C ALA A 410 18.03 -22.96 15.31
N GLU A 411 16.84 -22.39 15.59
CA GLU A 411 16.27 -22.29 16.91
C GLU A 411 14.78 -22.63 16.82
N ALA A 412 14.43 -23.82 17.30
CA ALA A 412 13.07 -24.32 17.26
C ALA A 412 12.17 -23.75 18.36
N ASP A 413 12.77 -23.25 19.45
CA ASP A 413 12.04 -22.57 20.51
C ASP A 413 11.72 -21.12 20.08
N GLU A 414 10.46 -20.90 19.76
CA GLU A 414 9.97 -19.61 19.28
C GLU A 414 10.14 -18.48 20.32
N ASP A 415 10.01 -18.79 21.60
CA ASP A 415 10.15 -17.80 22.69
C ASP A 415 11.62 -17.44 22.88
N LEU A 416 12.53 -18.43 22.79
CA LEU A 416 13.98 -18.19 22.83
C LEU A 416 14.42 -17.38 21.61
N LEU A 417 13.96 -17.72 20.40
CA LEU A 417 14.24 -16.97 19.18
C LEU A 417 13.81 -15.51 19.31
N ALA A 418 12.62 -15.25 19.86
CA ALA A 418 12.11 -13.91 20.09
C ALA A 418 12.98 -13.13 21.10
N VAL A 419 13.38 -13.75 22.20
CA VAL A 419 14.24 -13.14 23.23
C VAL A 419 15.63 -12.82 22.68
N GLU A 420 16.29 -13.76 21.97
CA GLU A 420 17.60 -13.53 21.38
C GLU A 420 17.57 -12.44 20.29
N THR A 421 16.51 -12.40 19.48
CA THR A 421 16.32 -11.37 18.45
C THR A 421 16.05 -10.00 19.09
N ALA A 422 15.22 -9.93 20.14
CA ALA A 422 14.96 -8.70 20.89
C ALA A 422 16.23 -8.15 21.55
N ALA A 423 17.04 -9.01 22.17
CA ALA A 423 18.31 -8.63 22.74
C ALA A 423 19.31 -8.10 21.68
N ALA A 424 19.32 -8.69 20.48
CA ALA A 424 20.13 -8.21 19.38
C ALA A 424 19.68 -6.80 18.92
N ILE A 425 18.37 -6.59 18.76
CA ILE A 425 17.81 -5.25 18.45
C ILE A 425 18.19 -4.25 19.55
N ALA A 426 18.07 -4.63 20.82
CA ALA A 426 18.37 -3.76 21.96
C ALA A 426 19.85 -3.35 22.04
N ARG A 427 20.77 -4.16 21.50
CA ARG A 427 22.20 -3.82 21.30
C ARG A 427 22.45 -2.91 20.10
N GLY A 428 21.43 -2.65 19.26
CA GLY A 428 21.52 -1.79 18.07
C GLY A 428 21.77 -2.54 16.77
N GLU A 429 21.63 -3.88 16.75
CA GLU A 429 21.71 -4.66 15.52
C GLU A 429 20.51 -4.35 14.61
N VAL A 430 20.73 -4.34 13.30
CA VAL A 430 19.69 -4.23 12.27
C VAL A 430 19.35 -5.64 11.81
N VAL A 431 18.10 -6.03 12.00
CA VAL A 431 17.63 -7.41 11.79
C VAL A 431 16.67 -7.51 10.62
N GLY A 432 16.98 -8.36 9.64
CA GLY A 432 16.00 -8.85 8.66
C GLY A 432 15.07 -9.86 9.33
N TRP A 433 13.76 -9.62 9.28
CA TRP A 433 12.75 -10.47 9.89
C TRP A 433 11.82 -11.02 8.81
N TYR A 434 11.97 -12.31 8.51
CA TYR A 434 11.24 -13.02 7.44
C TYR A 434 10.46 -14.17 8.04
N GLN A 435 9.11 -14.06 8.08
CA GLN A 435 8.23 -14.99 8.75
C GLN A 435 6.97 -15.31 7.96
N GLY A 436 6.44 -16.52 8.07
CA GLY A 436 5.12 -16.91 7.62
C GLY A 436 4.77 -16.49 6.18
N ARG A 437 3.50 -16.11 5.95
CA ARG A 437 3.00 -15.58 4.66
C ARG A 437 3.44 -14.13 4.46
N SER A 438 3.75 -13.76 3.22
CA SER A 438 3.99 -12.35 2.88
C SER A 438 2.72 -11.50 3.03
N GLU A 439 2.92 -10.22 3.27
CA GLU A 439 1.82 -9.27 3.40
C GLU A 439 1.15 -8.98 2.06
N TRP A 440 -0.17 -8.81 2.09
CA TRP A 440 -1.01 -8.22 1.06
C TRP A 440 -0.99 -6.69 1.21
N GLY A 441 -0.67 -5.97 0.15
CA GLY A 441 -0.54 -4.52 0.16
C GLY A 441 0.92 -4.02 0.26
N PRO A 442 1.13 -2.70 0.21
CA PRO A 442 2.44 -2.09 0.01
C PRO A 442 3.28 -2.00 1.29
N ARG A 443 2.78 -2.45 2.44
CA ARG A 443 3.45 -2.31 3.74
C ARG A 443 4.02 -3.63 4.22
N ALA A 444 5.21 -3.59 4.83
CA ALA A 444 5.74 -4.68 5.62
C ALA A 444 5.22 -4.54 7.06
N LEU A 445 4.59 -5.57 7.58
CA LEU A 445 3.83 -5.57 8.82
C LEU A 445 4.26 -6.67 9.79
N GLY A 446 5.55 -7.06 9.72
CA GLY A 446 6.15 -8.03 10.62
C GLY A 446 6.35 -9.42 10.02
N ASN A 447 6.19 -9.59 8.69
CA ASN A 447 6.50 -10.85 8.02
C ASN A 447 7.62 -10.70 6.98
N ARG A 448 7.74 -9.56 6.34
CA ARG A 448 8.82 -9.20 5.40
C ARG A 448 9.41 -7.84 5.81
N SER A 449 9.95 -7.79 7.02
CA SER A 449 10.36 -6.55 7.69
C SER A 449 11.86 -6.47 7.93
N ILE A 450 12.40 -5.26 7.98
CA ILE A 450 13.64 -4.95 8.65
C ILE A 450 13.26 -4.24 9.94
N VAL A 451 13.77 -4.73 11.06
CA VAL A 451 13.47 -4.23 12.40
C VAL A 451 14.73 -3.74 13.08
N ALA A 452 14.58 -2.70 13.92
CA ALA A 452 15.70 -2.07 14.62
C ALA A 452 15.23 -1.36 15.89
N ASP A 453 16.18 -0.85 16.68
CA ASP A 453 15.91 -0.16 17.95
C ASP A 453 15.33 1.25 17.71
N PRO A 454 14.10 1.54 18.16
CA PRO A 454 13.48 2.86 18.03
C PRO A 454 14.09 3.92 18.95
N ARG A 455 14.84 3.50 20.01
CA ARG A 455 15.41 4.38 21.03
C ARG A 455 16.66 5.13 20.55
N ARG A 456 17.31 4.64 19.51
CA ARG A 456 18.55 5.21 18.97
C ARG A 456 18.26 6.34 17.99
N GLY A 457 18.71 7.57 18.30
CA GLY A 457 18.52 8.73 17.44
C GLY A 457 19.24 8.62 16.09
N ASP A 458 20.38 7.91 16.04
CA ASP A 458 21.18 7.67 14.83
C ASP A 458 20.66 6.51 13.96
N MET A 459 19.64 5.75 14.40
CA MET A 459 19.16 4.58 13.68
C MET A 459 18.61 4.90 12.27
N LYS A 460 18.07 6.11 12.08
CA LYS A 460 17.64 6.57 10.74
C LYS A 460 18.81 6.63 9.75
N ASP A 461 19.93 7.17 10.19
CA ASP A 461 21.14 7.31 9.37
C ASP A 461 21.78 5.94 9.15
N ILE A 462 21.82 5.09 10.18
CA ILE A 462 22.31 3.71 10.08
C ILE A 462 21.54 2.92 9.04
N LEU A 463 20.20 2.93 9.09
CA LEU A 463 19.35 2.22 8.13
C LEU A 463 19.49 2.77 6.71
N ASN A 464 19.58 4.11 6.55
CA ASN A 464 19.77 4.71 5.25
C ASN A 464 21.16 4.40 4.69
N LEU A 465 22.22 4.42 5.51
CA LEU A 465 23.58 4.09 5.10
C LEU A 465 23.75 2.58 4.79
N LYS A 466 23.27 1.72 5.70
CA LYS A 466 23.45 0.26 5.59
C LYS A 466 22.61 -0.37 4.49
N ILE A 467 21.38 0.14 4.24
CA ILE A 467 20.38 -0.57 3.45
C ILE A 467 19.68 0.33 2.43
N LYS A 468 18.97 1.38 2.89
CA LYS A 468 17.93 2.05 2.08
C LYS A 468 18.46 3.03 1.04
N ARG A 469 19.60 3.69 1.30
CA ARG A 469 20.23 4.67 0.38
C ARG A 469 19.21 5.65 -0.23
N ARG A 470 18.31 6.18 0.60
CA ARG A 470 17.18 7.02 0.19
C ARG A 470 17.21 8.38 0.86
N GLU A 471 16.28 9.27 0.51
CA GLU A 471 16.14 10.62 1.04
C GLU A 471 16.00 10.60 2.59
N SER A 472 16.78 11.41 3.29
CA SER A 472 16.82 11.44 4.77
C SER A 472 15.54 11.94 5.44
N PHE A 473 14.70 12.71 4.71
CA PHE A 473 13.43 13.19 5.24
C PHE A 473 12.35 12.09 5.36
N ARG A 474 12.55 10.92 4.75
CA ARG A 474 11.56 9.83 4.81
C ARG A 474 11.57 9.18 6.19
N PRO A 475 10.42 9.19 6.90
CA PRO A 475 10.35 8.63 8.25
C PRO A 475 10.38 7.10 8.24
N PHE A 476 10.75 6.53 9.38
CA PHE A 476 10.52 5.13 9.71
C PHE A 476 9.30 5.00 10.61
N ALA A 477 8.72 3.81 10.68
CA ALA A 477 7.47 3.53 11.36
C ALA A 477 7.70 2.66 12.61
N PRO A 478 6.98 2.89 13.73
CA PRO A 478 6.93 1.96 14.84
C PRO A 478 5.91 0.85 14.61
N SER A 479 6.25 -0.39 15.00
CA SER A 479 5.31 -1.46 15.31
C SER A 479 5.19 -1.55 16.82
N VAL A 480 4.01 -1.28 17.37
CA VAL A 480 3.71 -1.20 18.80
C VAL A 480 2.75 -2.31 19.21
N LEU A 481 2.88 -2.84 20.43
CA LEU A 481 1.88 -3.74 21.02
C LEU A 481 0.52 -3.03 21.07
N GLU A 482 -0.53 -3.66 20.55
CA GLU A 482 -1.87 -3.05 20.43
C GLU A 482 -2.39 -2.55 21.77
N GLU A 483 -2.24 -3.35 22.83
CA GLU A 483 -2.65 -3.05 24.20
C GLU A 483 -1.86 -1.92 24.86
N ARG A 484 -0.75 -1.47 24.27
CA ARG A 484 0.11 -0.38 24.76
C ARG A 484 -0.03 0.91 23.96
N THR A 485 -0.89 0.92 22.94
CA THR A 485 -1.03 2.07 22.04
C THR A 485 -1.37 3.37 22.78
N GLY A 486 -2.34 3.34 23.68
CA GLY A 486 -2.79 4.51 24.44
C GLY A 486 -1.75 5.06 25.43
N ASP A 487 -0.75 4.27 25.84
CA ASP A 487 0.34 4.73 26.70
C ASP A 487 1.36 5.60 25.95
N TRP A 488 1.47 5.44 24.64
CA TRP A 488 2.49 6.07 23.79
C TRP A 488 1.94 7.09 22.81
N PHE A 489 0.71 6.90 22.33
CA PHE A 489 0.07 7.80 21.37
C PHE A 489 -1.11 8.52 22.03
N THR A 490 -1.43 9.72 21.51
CA THR A 490 -2.56 10.50 22.02
C THR A 490 -3.91 9.94 21.61
N LEU A 491 -3.92 9.06 20.61
CA LEU A 491 -5.10 8.38 20.11
C LEU A 491 -4.93 6.86 20.30
N ASP A 492 -5.83 6.29 21.09
CA ASP A 492 -5.90 4.86 21.35
C ASP A 492 -6.90 4.19 20.40
N TYR A 493 -6.52 4.12 19.12
CA TYR A 493 -7.32 3.49 18.07
C TYR A 493 -6.42 2.59 17.21
N PRO A 494 -6.79 1.32 16.98
CA PRO A 494 -5.91 0.37 16.29
C PRO A 494 -5.63 0.75 14.83
N ASP A 495 -4.41 0.48 14.41
CA ASP A 495 -3.96 0.56 13.01
C ASP A 495 -3.09 -0.65 12.64
N PRO A 496 -3.67 -1.83 12.39
CA PRO A 496 -2.90 -3.02 12.05
C PRO A 496 -2.19 -2.92 10.69
N PHE A 497 -2.56 -1.95 9.85
CA PHE A 497 -2.11 -1.84 8.45
C PHE A 497 -1.11 -0.69 8.19
N MET A 498 -0.68 0.04 9.22
CA MET A 498 0.29 1.13 9.12
C MET A 498 -0.14 2.23 8.12
N ILE A 499 -1.41 2.64 8.17
CA ILE A 499 -2.01 3.62 7.26
C ILE A 499 -2.62 4.82 7.98
N LYS A 500 -2.23 5.06 9.24
CA LYS A 500 -2.58 6.24 10.02
C LYS A 500 -1.35 6.80 10.72
N VAL A 501 -1.31 8.12 10.88
CA VAL A 501 -0.25 8.83 11.59
C VAL A 501 -0.87 9.46 12.83
N TYR A 502 -0.36 9.12 14.02
CA TYR A 502 -0.84 9.66 15.29
C TYR A 502 0.23 10.47 16.01
N PRO A 503 -0.15 11.50 16.77
CA PRO A 503 0.79 12.21 17.65
C PRO A 503 1.31 11.25 18.73
N ILE A 504 2.64 11.18 18.87
CA ILE A 504 3.29 10.53 20.01
C ILE A 504 3.18 11.46 21.20
N ARG A 505 2.88 10.93 22.39
CA ARG A 505 2.81 11.72 23.63
C ARG A 505 4.10 12.48 23.86
N PRO A 506 4.08 13.80 24.17
CA PRO A 506 5.29 14.63 24.23
C PRO A 506 6.40 14.06 25.10
N GLU A 507 6.05 13.49 26.25
CA GLU A 507 6.98 12.88 27.21
C GLU A 507 7.61 11.56 26.72
N LYS A 508 7.01 10.94 25.70
CA LYS A 508 7.49 9.68 25.10
C LYS A 508 8.41 9.91 23.88
N ARG A 509 8.33 11.06 23.23
CA ARG A 509 9.11 11.37 22.01
C ARG A 509 10.63 11.21 22.19
N PRO A 510 11.23 11.67 23.30
CA PRO A 510 12.67 11.50 23.52
C PRO A 510 13.11 10.04 23.70
N LEU A 511 12.18 9.15 24.06
CA LEU A 511 12.46 7.73 24.30
C LEU A 511 12.52 6.92 22.99
N VAL A 512 11.90 7.42 21.90
CA VAL A 512 11.80 6.71 20.61
C VAL A 512 12.08 7.64 19.42
N PRO A 513 13.25 8.32 19.40
CA PRO A 513 13.56 9.34 18.40
C PRO A 513 13.64 8.79 16.97
N ALA A 514 13.99 7.52 16.78
CA ALA A 514 14.12 6.92 15.45
C ALA A 514 12.77 6.78 14.71
N VAL A 515 11.65 6.72 15.43
CA VAL A 515 10.30 6.58 14.87
C VAL A 515 9.42 7.80 15.09
N THR A 516 9.97 8.83 15.75
CA THR A 516 9.31 10.11 15.93
C THR A 516 9.60 11.00 14.71
N HIS A 517 8.54 11.46 14.04
CA HIS A 517 8.63 12.42 12.95
C HIS A 517 8.98 13.80 13.50
N VAL A 518 9.42 14.70 12.63
CA VAL A 518 9.84 16.05 13.01
C VAL A 518 8.70 16.87 13.65
N ASP A 519 7.45 16.58 13.30
CA ASP A 519 6.24 17.18 13.86
C ASP A 519 5.75 16.47 15.16
N GLY A 520 6.49 15.51 15.68
CA GLY A 520 6.16 14.75 16.89
C GLY A 520 5.11 13.66 16.70
N THR A 521 4.82 13.28 15.46
CA THR A 521 3.92 12.17 15.12
C THR A 521 4.69 10.88 14.81
N GLY A 522 3.96 9.78 14.64
CA GLY A 522 4.49 8.50 14.14
C GLY A 522 3.44 7.76 13.32
N ARG A 523 3.86 7.14 12.22
CA ARG A 523 3.00 6.25 11.42
C ARG A 523 3.06 4.86 12.01
N LEU A 524 2.19 4.57 12.98
CA LEU A 524 2.24 3.35 13.75
C LEU A 524 1.63 2.15 12.99
N GLN A 525 2.07 0.96 13.40
CA GLN A 525 1.36 -0.29 13.24
C GLN A 525 1.02 -0.83 14.63
N THR A 526 -0.24 -1.14 14.91
CA THR A 526 -0.61 -1.91 16.11
C THR A 526 -0.47 -3.40 15.84
N VAL A 527 0.16 -4.13 16.76
CA VAL A 527 0.41 -5.56 16.63
C VAL A 527 -0.36 -6.31 17.73
N SER A 528 -1.40 -7.02 17.31
CA SER A 528 -2.22 -7.85 18.20
C SER A 528 -1.63 -9.26 18.30
N GLN A 529 -1.62 -9.82 19.52
CA GLN A 529 -1.20 -11.18 19.75
C GLN A 529 -1.99 -12.21 18.93
N ARG A 530 -3.29 -11.93 18.69
CA ARG A 530 -4.17 -12.79 17.90
C ARG A 530 -3.84 -12.76 16.41
N ALA A 531 -3.55 -11.56 15.86
CA ALA A 531 -3.36 -11.38 14.43
C ALA A 531 -1.95 -11.78 13.95
N ASN A 532 -0.91 -11.49 14.75
CA ASN A 532 0.47 -11.89 14.45
C ASN A 532 1.22 -12.27 15.75
N PRO A 533 1.00 -13.49 16.30
CA PRO A 533 1.54 -13.91 17.59
C PRO A 533 3.07 -13.90 17.61
N ARG A 534 3.73 -14.29 16.52
CA ARG A 534 5.20 -14.37 16.47
C ARG A 534 5.85 -12.98 16.49
N TYR A 535 5.28 -12.02 15.76
CA TYR A 535 5.78 -10.65 15.77
C TYR A 535 5.44 -9.94 17.08
N TRP A 536 4.28 -10.24 17.66
CA TRP A 536 3.90 -9.78 19.00
C TRP A 536 4.90 -10.26 20.06
N LYS A 537 5.30 -11.55 20.04
CA LYS A 537 6.30 -12.11 20.95
C LYS A 537 7.64 -11.38 20.85
N LEU A 538 8.10 -11.06 19.64
CA LEU A 538 9.34 -10.30 19.43
C LEU A 538 9.26 -8.91 20.09
N ILE A 539 8.16 -8.17 19.86
CA ILE A 539 7.99 -6.82 20.43
C ILE A 539 7.83 -6.91 21.95
N HIS A 540 7.10 -7.90 22.47
CA HIS A 540 6.94 -8.12 23.91
C HIS A 540 8.27 -8.49 24.59
N ALA A 541 9.11 -9.32 23.95
CA ALA A 541 10.45 -9.61 24.45
C ALA A 541 11.32 -8.33 24.48
N PHE A 542 11.20 -7.48 23.46
CA PHE A 542 11.89 -6.18 23.43
C PHE A 542 11.38 -5.22 24.52
N GLU A 543 10.06 -5.19 24.80
CA GLU A 543 9.50 -4.43 25.93
C GLU A 543 10.09 -4.90 27.27
N ARG A 544 10.17 -6.22 27.49
CA ARG A 544 10.76 -6.79 28.73
C ARG A 544 12.22 -6.41 28.92
N GLU A 545 12.98 -6.36 27.84
CA GLU A 545 14.41 -5.99 27.86
C GLU A 545 14.63 -4.49 28.06
N THR A 546 13.75 -3.63 27.51
CA THR A 546 14.02 -2.20 27.35
C THR A 546 13.00 -1.28 28.01
N GLY A 547 11.84 -1.77 28.40
CA GLY A 547 10.70 -0.97 28.85
C GLY A 547 9.94 -0.24 27.71
N VAL A 548 10.29 -0.48 26.44
CA VAL A 548 9.66 0.16 25.26
C VAL A 548 8.85 -0.87 24.48
N PRO A 549 7.51 -0.77 24.41
CA PRO A 549 6.63 -1.76 23.79
C PRO A 549 6.53 -1.62 22.28
N MET A 550 7.60 -1.21 21.60
CA MET A 550 7.62 -1.04 20.15
C MET A 550 9.02 -1.23 19.59
N ILE A 551 9.09 -1.60 18.31
CA ILE A 551 10.32 -1.64 17.52
C ILE A 551 10.14 -0.80 16.25
N LEU A 552 11.25 -0.31 15.69
CA LEU A 552 11.24 0.31 14.36
C LEU A 552 11.00 -0.78 13.32
N ASN A 553 10.08 -0.52 12.38
CA ASN A 553 9.73 -1.41 11.28
C ASN A 553 9.85 -0.69 9.93
N THR A 554 10.53 -1.32 8.98
CA THR A 554 10.55 -0.90 7.57
C THR A 554 10.52 -2.12 6.66
N SER A 555 10.15 -1.92 5.38
CA SER A 555 10.05 -3.00 4.40
C SER A 555 11.39 -3.70 4.17
N PHE A 556 11.36 -5.04 3.99
CA PHE A 556 12.54 -5.82 3.70
C PHE A 556 12.89 -5.74 2.21
N ASN A 557 13.64 -4.70 1.84
CA ASN A 557 14.20 -4.42 0.52
C ASN A 557 15.22 -3.28 0.61
N GLU A 558 15.97 -3.04 -0.46
CA GLU A 558 16.64 -1.76 -0.69
C GLU A 558 15.69 -0.81 -1.43
N ASN A 559 15.62 -0.91 -2.77
CA ASN A 559 14.77 -0.11 -3.66
C ASN A 559 13.84 -0.96 -4.54
N GLU A 560 14.06 -2.27 -4.63
CA GLU A 560 13.22 -3.24 -5.33
C GLU A 560 11.90 -3.49 -4.58
N PRO A 561 10.95 -4.28 -5.15
CA PRO A 561 9.80 -4.79 -4.40
C PRO A 561 10.22 -5.52 -3.11
N ILE A 562 9.36 -5.53 -2.10
CA ILE A 562 9.60 -6.26 -0.85
C ILE A 562 9.94 -7.72 -1.17
N VAL A 563 10.93 -8.30 -0.48
CA VAL A 563 11.33 -9.69 -0.69
C VAL A 563 10.14 -10.64 -0.52
N ASN A 564 10.05 -11.63 -1.39
CA ASN A 564 8.99 -12.63 -1.37
C ASN A 564 9.53 -14.00 -0.95
N THR A 565 10.57 -14.50 -1.62
CA THR A 565 11.17 -15.81 -1.37
C THR A 565 12.30 -15.75 -0.33
N PRO A 566 12.67 -16.88 0.32
CA PRO A 566 13.84 -16.96 1.19
C PRO A 566 15.14 -16.59 0.47
N GLY A 567 15.29 -16.98 -0.81
CA GLY A 567 16.44 -16.63 -1.62
C GLY A 567 16.60 -15.12 -1.81
N GLU A 568 15.50 -14.41 -2.07
CA GLU A 568 15.52 -12.94 -2.18
C GLU A 568 15.88 -12.27 -0.85
N ALA A 569 15.41 -12.81 0.28
CA ALA A 569 15.77 -12.32 1.60
C ALA A 569 17.26 -12.50 1.89
N LEU A 570 17.83 -13.68 1.53
CA LEU A 570 19.26 -13.95 1.59
C LEU A 570 20.05 -13.02 0.69
N ASP A 571 19.64 -12.82 -0.57
CA ASP A 571 20.31 -11.92 -1.50
C ASP A 571 20.32 -10.48 -0.99
N CYS A 572 19.19 -10.01 -0.42
CA CYS A 572 19.12 -8.69 0.19
C CYS A 572 20.03 -8.58 1.43
N PHE A 573 20.06 -9.60 2.29
CA PHE A 573 20.96 -9.66 3.44
C PHE A 573 22.43 -9.64 3.00
N LEU A 574 22.83 -10.47 2.05
CA LEU A 574 24.22 -10.58 1.60
C LEU A 574 24.75 -9.32 0.92
N ARG A 575 23.91 -8.59 0.14
CA ARG A 575 24.35 -7.36 -0.54
C ARG A 575 24.24 -6.10 0.33
N THR A 576 23.58 -6.17 1.49
CA THR A 576 23.46 -5.06 2.44
C THR A 576 24.33 -5.28 3.68
N ARG A 577 24.30 -4.32 4.62
CA ARG A 577 25.04 -4.41 5.88
C ARG A 577 24.10 -4.67 7.08
N MET A 578 23.05 -5.46 6.89
CA MET A 578 22.28 -5.97 8.03
C MET A 578 23.15 -6.87 8.91
N ASP A 579 22.97 -6.78 10.20
CA ASP A 579 23.80 -7.52 11.17
C ASP A 579 23.30 -8.95 11.36
N ARG A 580 21.98 -9.13 11.23
CA ARG A 580 21.29 -10.42 11.44
C ARG A 580 20.15 -10.61 10.44
N LEU A 581 19.86 -11.86 10.09
CA LEU A 581 18.68 -12.28 9.34
C LEU A 581 18.01 -13.44 10.06
N VAL A 582 16.70 -13.34 10.30
CA VAL A 582 15.88 -14.43 10.85
C VAL A 582 14.91 -14.91 9.76
N LEU A 583 15.16 -16.12 9.25
CA LEU A 583 14.36 -16.81 8.22
C LEU A 583 13.56 -17.95 8.87
N GLY A 584 12.29 -17.75 9.18
CA GLY A 584 11.55 -18.74 9.95
C GLY A 584 12.25 -19.01 11.29
N ASP A 585 12.70 -20.23 11.51
CA ASP A 585 13.42 -20.67 12.71
C ASP A 585 14.95 -20.64 12.55
N VAL A 586 15.45 -20.15 11.43
CA VAL A 586 16.89 -20.10 11.13
C VAL A 586 17.41 -18.68 11.27
N THR A 587 18.44 -18.50 12.07
CA THR A 587 19.14 -17.23 12.27
C THR A 587 20.48 -17.23 11.58
N LEU A 588 20.76 -16.18 10.81
CA LEU A 588 22.07 -15.87 10.24
C LEU A 588 22.62 -14.64 10.95
N THR A 589 23.83 -14.73 11.47
CA THR A 589 24.48 -13.62 12.18
C THR A 589 25.87 -13.40 11.58
N ARG A 590 26.20 -12.16 11.20
CA ARG A 590 27.56 -11.80 10.83
C ARG A 590 28.44 -11.82 12.06
N THR A 591 29.61 -12.48 11.94
CA THR A 591 30.67 -12.46 12.93
C THR A 591 31.79 -11.58 12.41
N GLU A 592 32.36 -10.74 13.28
CA GLU A 592 33.51 -9.88 12.91
C GLU A 592 34.75 -10.69 12.51
#